data_e0014e4f8605082c0dbe08bcf482d6a2
#
_entry.id   e0014e4f8605082c0dbe08bcf482d6a2
#
_cell.length_a   1.000
_cell.length_b   1.000
_cell.length_c   1.000
_cell.angle_alpha   90.00
_cell.angle_beta   90.00
_cell.angle_gamma   90.00
#
_symmetry.space_group_name_H-M   'P 1'
#
loop_
_entity.id
_entity.type
_entity.pdbx_description
1 polymer ?
#
loop_
_entity_poly.entity_id
_entity_poly.type
_entity_poly.pdbx_seq_one_letter_code
_entity_poly.pdbx_strand_id
1 'polypeptide(L)'
;FTTMKLSNLFLPILRDVPSDATIKSHQLMLRSGMIRQSASGIYSWLPLGFKVLKKIESIVRDEQNKAGAQEMLMPTIQSADLWKESGRYDGYGLEMLRIKDRQDRELLYGPTNEELITQIFRDNVKSYKSLPLTLYHKPLMPNFETE
;
A
#
# COMPACT_ATOMS: atom_id res chain seq x y z
N PHE A 1 17.93 23.06 -11.84
CA PHE A 1 17.44 22.59 -10.53
C PHE A 1 17.06 23.81 -9.70
N THR A 2 15.75 24.06 -9.53
CA THR A 2 15.29 25.14 -8.66
C THR A 2 15.54 24.71 -7.21
N THR A 3 16.47 25.35 -6.53
CA THR A 3 16.76 25.10 -5.11
C THR A 3 15.56 25.58 -4.30
N MET A 4 14.81 24.64 -3.72
CA MET A 4 13.69 24.96 -2.86
C MET A 4 14.21 25.53 -1.54
N LYS A 5 13.83 26.76 -1.21
CA LYS A 5 14.15 27.37 0.08
C LYS A 5 13.36 26.66 1.20
N LEU A 6 13.98 26.46 2.34
CA LEU A 6 13.32 25.85 3.51
C LEU A 6 12.06 26.63 3.93
N SER A 7 12.08 27.96 3.79
CA SER A 7 10.91 28.81 4.07
C SER A 7 9.68 28.54 3.21
N ASN A 8 9.87 27.89 2.04
CA ASN A 8 8.80 27.53 1.12
C ASN A 8 8.36 26.07 1.27
N LEU A 9 9.00 25.31 2.14
CA LEU A 9 8.62 23.93 2.40
C LEU A 9 7.49 23.88 3.43
N PHE A 10 6.39 23.22 3.08
CA PHE A 10 5.34 22.92 4.04
C PHE A 10 5.85 21.87 5.04
N LEU A 11 6.25 22.34 6.23
CA LEU A 11 6.86 21.54 7.29
C LEU A 11 6.25 21.90 8.64
N PRO A 12 5.04 21.42 8.95
CA PRO A 12 4.34 21.72 10.19
C PRO A 12 4.91 20.89 11.36
N ILE A 13 5.97 21.38 11.98
CA ILE A 13 6.63 20.77 13.13
C ILE A 13 5.77 20.95 14.38
N LEU A 14 5.70 19.90 15.21
CA LEU A 14 5.04 19.95 16.53
C LEU A 14 6.10 20.07 17.64
N ARG A 15 5.79 20.91 18.65
CA ARG A 15 6.60 21.02 19.88
C ARG A 15 6.44 19.76 20.73
N ASP A 16 5.20 19.39 20.95
CA ASP A 16 4.83 18.27 21.82
C ASP A 16 4.44 17.05 21.00
N VAL A 17 4.59 15.89 21.63
CA VAL A 17 4.16 14.61 21.05
C VAL A 17 2.70 14.40 21.46
N PRO A 18 1.81 13.99 20.53
CA PRO A 18 0.48 13.52 20.90
C PRO A 18 0.55 12.40 21.94
N SER A 19 -0.34 12.46 22.95
CA SER A 19 -0.30 11.55 24.11
C SER A 19 -0.56 10.09 23.76
N ASP A 20 -1.19 9.84 22.63
CA ASP A 20 -1.52 8.52 22.07
C ASP A 20 -0.35 7.87 21.29
N ALA A 21 0.69 8.64 20.97
CA ALA A 21 1.85 8.13 20.28
C ALA A 21 2.85 7.48 21.26
N THR A 22 2.85 6.15 21.35
CA THR A 22 3.73 5.40 22.27
C THR A 22 5.06 5.00 21.63
N ILE A 23 5.08 4.70 20.33
CA ILE A 23 6.27 4.22 19.60
C ILE A 23 7.17 5.40 19.24
N LYS A 24 8.45 5.28 19.49
CA LYS A 24 9.43 6.37 19.30
C LYS A 24 9.53 6.87 17.85
N SER A 25 9.51 5.97 16.88
CA SER A 25 9.51 6.34 15.47
C SER A 25 8.26 7.12 15.07
N HIS A 26 7.10 6.71 15.53
CA HIS A 26 5.81 7.40 15.32
C HIS A 26 5.85 8.81 15.92
N GLN A 27 6.33 8.94 17.17
CA GLN A 27 6.52 10.24 17.83
C GLN A 27 7.39 11.19 16.98
N LEU A 28 8.51 10.69 16.48
CA LEU A 28 9.45 11.47 15.68
C LEU A 28 8.86 11.87 14.32
N MET A 29 8.12 10.98 13.67
CA MET A 29 7.45 11.27 12.39
C MET A 29 6.36 12.34 12.55
N LEU A 30 5.57 12.28 13.62
CA LEU A 30 4.57 13.31 13.94
C LEU A 30 5.22 14.65 14.24
N ARG A 31 6.24 14.68 15.12
CA ARG A 31 6.96 15.90 15.50
C ARG A 31 7.65 16.58 14.33
N SER A 32 8.32 15.82 13.48
CA SER A 32 9.04 16.37 12.32
C SER A 32 8.13 16.82 11.17
N GLY A 33 6.82 16.67 11.29
CA GLY A 33 5.90 17.04 10.22
C GLY A 33 5.98 16.13 9.00
N MET A 34 6.31 14.86 9.20
CA MET A 34 6.32 13.85 8.13
C MET A 34 4.93 13.26 7.86
N ILE A 35 4.15 13.10 8.93
CA ILE A 35 2.78 12.54 8.87
C ILE A 35 1.82 13.34 9.73
N ARG A 36 0.51 13.19 9.45
CA ARG A 36 -0.60 13.64 10.31
C ARG A 36 -1.67 12.58 10.34
N GLN A 37 -2.17 12.31 11.52
CA GLN A 37 -3.28 11.40 11.72
C GLN A 37 -4.59 12.06 11.26
N SER A 38 -5.34 11.34 10.43
CA SER A 38 -6.68 11.75 9.97
C SER A 38 -7.77 11.05 10.76
N ALA A 39 -7.54 9.78 11.11
CA ALA A 39 -8.37 8.97 12.00
C ALA A 39 -7.47 7.90 12.63
N SER A 40 -7.99 7.10 13.57
CA SER A 40 -7.22 6.00 14.17
C SER A 40 -6.69 5.07 13.08
N GLY A 41 -5.39 4.82 13.06
CA GLY A 41 -4.71 4.00 12.05
C GLY A 41 -4.60 4.63 10.65
N ILE A 42 -5.16 5.84 10.40
CA ILE A 42 -5.17 6.48 9.08
C ILE A 42 -4.33 7.75 9.11
N TYR A 43 -3.32 7.80 8.26
CA TYR A 43 -2.35 8.90 8.22
C TYR A 43 -2.23 9.55 6.84
N SER A 44 -2.10 10.87 6.85
CA SER A 44 -1.69 11.65 5.69
C SER A 44 -0.17 11.79 5.68
N TRP A 45 0.47 11.44 4.58
CA TRP A 45 1.89 11.68 4.38
C TRP A 45 2.12 13.09 3.89
N LEU A 46 2.81 13.90 4.69
CA LEU A 46 3.15 15.27 4.35
C LEU A 46 4.38 15.33 3.43
N PRO A 47 4.70 16.47 2.80
CA PRO A 47 5.73 16.54 1.76
C PRO A 47 7.08 15.94 2.14
N LEU A 48 7.55 16.14 3.37
CA LEU A 48 8.82 15.57 3.83
C LEU A 48 8.72 14.04 3.97
N GLY A 49 7.67 13.55 4.63
CA GLY A 49 7.44 12.11 4.81
C GLY A 49 7.24 11.40 3.46
N PHE A 50 6.47 12.02 2.56
CA PHE A 50 6.24 11.47 1.23
C PHE A 50 7.53 11.38 0.39
N LYS A 51 8.45 12.35 0.52
CA LYS A 51 9.78 12.26 -0.12
C LYS A 51 10.58 11.06 0.40
N VAL A 52 10.55 10.81 1.70
CA VAL A 52 11.24 9.66 2.31
C VAL A 52 10.62 8.36 1.80
N LEU A 53 9.28 8.26 1.80
CA LEU A 53 8.57 7.11 1.28
C LEU A 53 8.94 6.82 -0.18
N LYS A 54 8.92 7.85 -1.04
CA LYS A 54 9.33 7.73 -2.45
C LYS A 54 10.78 7.26 -2.63
N LYS A 55 11.69 7.67 -1.74
CA LYS A 55 13.08 7.22 -1.78
C LYS A 55 13.19 5.73 -1.42
N ILE A 56 12.46 5.28 -0.40
CA ILE A 56 12.39 3.86 -0.03
C ILE A 56 11.80 3.05 -1.20
N GLU A 57 10.71 3.53 -1.79
CA GLU A 57 10.10 2.92 -2.97
C GLU A 57 11.09 2.73 -4.12
N SER A 58 11.91 3.76 -4.39
CA SER A 58 12.92 3.68 -5.46
C SER A 58 13.95 2.59 -5.16
N ILE A 59 14.43 2.51 -3.92
CA ILE A 59 15.40 1.48 -3.51
C ILE A 59 14.81 0.07 -3.70
N VAL A 60 13.59 -0.16 -3.22
CA VAL A 60 12.92 -1.46 -3.36
C VAL A 60 12.73 -1.81 -4.84
N ARG A 61 12.27 -0.84 -5.65
CA ARG A 61 12.11 -1.04 -7.10
C ARG A 61 13.41 -1.42 -7.79
N ASP A 62 14.48 -0.72 -7.47
CA ASP A 62 15.81 -0.97 -8.06
C ASP A 62 16.30 -2.38 -7.71
N GLU A 63 16.12 -2.84 -6.49
CA GLU A 63 16.51 -4.19 -6.07
C GLU A 63 15.64 -5.28 -6.72
N GLN A 64 14.32 -5.08 -6.82
CA GLN A 64 13.44 -6.01 -7.51
C GLN A 64 13.78 -6.10 -9.01
N ASN A 65 14.03 -4.97 -9.66
CA ASN A 65 14.42 -4.95 -11.07
C ASN A 65 15.77 -5.63 -11.31
N LYS A 66 16.75 -5.45 -10.43
CA LYS A 66 18.05 -6.16 -10.48
C LYS A 66 17.87 -7.68 -10.34
N ALA A 67 16.90 -8.12 -9.56
CA ALA A 67 16.54 -9.53 -9.43
C ALA A 67 15.77 -10.08 -10.64
N GLY A 68 15.48 -9.26 -11.65
CA GLY A 68 14.74 -9.65 -12.85
C GLY A 68 13.22 -9.70 -12.66
N ALA A 69 12.69 -9.17 -11.58
CA ALA A 69 11.25 -9.07 -11.36
C ALA A 69 10.64 -7.91 -12.16
N GLN A 70 9.40 -8.09 -12.61
CA GLN A 70 8.67 -7.12 -13.41
C GLN A 70 7.58 -6.44 -12.58
N GLU A 71 7.62 -5.11 -12.51
CA GLU A 71 6.63 -4.32 -11.77
C GLU A 71 5.29 -4.31 -12.48
N MET A 72 4.21 -4.48 -11.73
CA MET A 72 2.84 -4.29 -12.22
C MET A 72 2.03 -3.50 -11.21
N LEU A 73 0.95 -2.89 -11.68
CA LEU A 73 0.00 -2.17 -10.86
C LEU A 73 -1.34 -2.89 -10.91
N MET A 74 -1.84 -3.31 -9.76
CA MET A 74 -3.13 -3.98 -9.62
C MET A 74 -4.11 -3.12 -8.84
N PRO A 75 -5.44 -3.27 -9.10
CA PRO A 75 -6.45 -2.51 -8.38
C PRO A 75 -6.55 -2.92 -6.91
N THR A 76 -6.85 -1.95 -6.05
CA THR A 76 -7.11 -2.19 -4.62
C THR A 76 -8.50 -2.75 -4.37
N ILE A 77 -9.48 -2.34 -5.20
CA ILE A 77 -10.83 -2.90 -5.16
C ILE A 77 -10.87 -4.16 -6.02
N GLN A 78 -11.30 -5.26 -5.44
CA GLN A 78 -11.28 -6.59 -6.05
C GLN A 78 -12.68 -7.20 -6.03
N SER A 79 -12.95 -8.13 -6.97
CA SER A 79 -14.20 -8.91 -6.97
C SER A 79 -14.21 -9.89 -5.80
N ALA A 80 -15.35 -9.99 -5.12
CA ALA A 80 -15.57 -10.99 -4.08
C ALA A 80 -15.49 -12.42 -4.62
N ASP A 81 -15.84 -12.64 -5.90
CA ASP A 81 -15.83 -13.98 -6.51
C ASP A 81 -14.44 -14.61 -6.51
N LEU A 82 -13.39 -13.79 -6.75
CA LEU A 82 -12.01 -14.23 -6.71
C LEU A 82 -11.61 -14.76 -5.33
N TRP A 83 -12.08 -14.10 -4.28
CA TRP A 83 -11.80 -14.46 -2.90
C TRP A 83 -12.69 -15.63 -2.42
N LYS A 84 -13.88 -15.79 -2.99
CA LYS A 84 -14.72 -16.98 -2.78
C LYS A 84 -14.09 -18.21 -3.42
N GLU A 85 -13.50 -18.07 -4.62
CA GLU A 85 -12.75 -19.15 -5.30
C GLU A 85 -11.60 -19.68 -4.45
N SER A 86 -10.84 -18.77 -3.80
CA SER A 86 -9.73 -19.17 -2.89
C SER A 86 -10.20 -19.67 -1.52
N GLY A 87 -11.49 -19.54 -1.19
CA GLY A 87 -12.05 -19.86 0.12
C GLY A 87 -11.72 -18.86 1.23
N ARG A 88 -11.03 -17.75 0.90
CA ARG A 88 -10.61 -16.74 1.88
C ARG A 88 -11.65 -15.67 2.18
N TYR A 89 -12.71 -15.56 1.37
CA TYR A 89 -13.73 -14.52 1.54
C TYR A 89 -14.39 -14.57 2.92
N ASP A 90 -14.81 -15.76 3.34
CA ASP A 90 -15.45 -15.96 4.66
C ASP A 90 -14.41 -16.09 5.78
N GLY A 91 -13.27 -16.74 5.49
CA GLY A 91 -12.21 -16.98 6.46
C GLY A 91 -11.48 -15.74 6.95
N TYR A 92 -11.54 -14.64 6.21
CA TYR A 92 -10.89 -13.36 6.59
C TYR A 92 -11.63 -12.59 7.69
N GLY A 93 -12.88 -12.98 7.99
CA GLY A 93 -13.65 -12.40 9.08
C GLY A 93 -14.12 -10.97 8.87
N LEU A 94 -14.30 -10.23 9.97
CA LEU A 94 -14.83 -8.86 10.00
C LEU A 94 -13.81 -7.81 9.54
N GLU A 95 -12.55 -8.13 9.51
CA GLU A 95 -11.46 -7.21 9.12
C GLU A 95 -11.48 -6.87 7.63
N MET A 96 -12.10 -7.72 6.81
CA MET A 96 -12.25 -7.47 5.39
C MET A 96 -13.31 -6.39 5.13
N LEU A 97 -12.91 -5.28 4.54
CA LEU A 97 -13.84 -4.24 4.09
C LEU A 97 -14.59 -4.70 2.84
N ARG A 98 -15.86 -5.09 3.02
CA ARG A 98 -16.77 -5.52 1.96
C ARG A 98 -17.57 -4.34 1.44
N ILE A 99 -17.72 -4.27 0.13
CA ILE A 99 -18.34 -3.14 -0.58
C ILE A 99 -19.41 -3.71 -1.53
N LYS A 100 -20.53 -3.03 -1.65
CA LYS A 100 -21.49 -3.25 -2.74
C LYS A 100 -21.53 -2.04 -3.64
N ASP A 101 -21.49 -2.25 -4.94
CA ASP A 101 -21.64 -1.17 -5.91
C ASP A 101 -23.12 -0.90 -6.26
N ARG A 102 -23.34 0.06 -7.17
CA ARG A 102 -24.72 0.44 -7.59
C ARG A 102 -25.48 -0.67 -8.32
N GLN A 103 -24.79 -1.70 -8.78
CA GLN A 103 -25.35 -2.87 -9.46
C GLN A 103 -25.43 -4.08 -8.53
N ASP A 104 -25.29 -3.85 -7.23
CA ASP A 104 -25.33 -4.88 -6.18
C ASP A 104 -24.21 -5.93 -6.30
N ARG A 105 -23.12 -5.61 -7.05
CA ARG A 105 -21.96 -6.48 -7.16
C ARG A 105 -21.18 -6.46 -5.87
N GLU A 106 -20.81 -7.64 -5.40
CA GLU A 106 -19.97 -7.78 -4.21
C GLU A 106 -18.49 -7.55 -4.55
N LEU A 107 -17.94 -6.57 -3.93
CA LEU A 107 -16.54 -6.16 -4.04
C LEU A 107 -15.91 -6.13 -2.65
N LEU A 108 -14.60 -6.04 -2.60
CA LEU A 108 -13.86 -5.84 -1.35
C LEU A 108 -12.66 -4.91 -1.57
N TYR A 109 -12.23 -4.26 -0.51
CA TYR A 109 -10.92 -3.65 -0.46
C TYR A 109 -9.91 -4.76 -0.19
N GLY A 110 -9.06 -5.08 -1.18
CA GLY A 110 -8.13 -6.20 -1.09
C GLY A 110 -7.06 -5.96 -0.01
N PRO A 111 -7.09 -6.71 1.08
CA PRO A 111 -6.03 -6.62 2.10
C PRO A 111 -4.69 -7.09 1.55
N THR A 112 -4.70 -7.91 0.53
CA THR A 112 -3.55 -8.48 -0.15
C THR A 112 -3.88 -8.78 -1.61
N ASN A 113 -2.90 -9.13 -2.44
CA ASN A 113 -3.06 -9.26 -3.89
C ASN A 113 -2.72 -10.65 -4.44
N GLU A 114 -2.56 -11.67 -3.60
CA GLU A 114 -2.18 -13.02 -4.04
C GLU A 114 -3.21 -13.64 -4.97
N GLU A 115 -4.49 -13.49 -4.68
CA GLU A 115 -5.57 -13.98 -5.51
C GLU A 115 -5.54 -13.33 -6.89
N LEU A 116 -5.38 -12.01 -6.91
CA LEU A 116 -5.41 -11.23 -8.13
C LEU A 116 -4.19 -11.51 -9.04
N ILE A 117 -2.98 -11.55 -8.46
CA ILE A 117 -1.78 -11.86 -9.25
C ILE A 117 -1.80 -13.30 -9.76
N THR A 118 -2.34 -14.24 -8.97
CA THR A 118 -2.51 -15.64 -9.38
C THR A 118 -3.50 -15.76 -10.53
N GLN A 119 -4.62 -15.01 -10.49
CA GLN A 119 -5.57 -14.96 -11.60
C GLN A 119 -4.90 -14.42 -12.87
N ILE A 120 -4.19 -13.29 -12.77
CA ILE A 120 -3.48 -12.70 -13.91
C ILE A 120 -2.47 -13.70 -14.51
N PHE A 121 -1.72 -14.39 -13.64
CA PHE A 121 -0.77 -15.42 -14.07
C PHE A 121 -1.49 -16.57 -14.78
N ARG A 122 -2.53 -17.14 -14.17
CA ARG A 122 -3.34 -18.24 -14.74
C ARG A 122 -3.91 -17.89 -16.10
N ASP A 123 -4.38 -16.67 -16.26
CA ASP A 123 -5.07 -16.24 -17.48
C ASP A 123 -4.10 -15.94 -18.63
N ASN A 124 -2.86 -15.59 -18.34
CA ASN A 124 -1.90 -15.12 -19.34
C ASN A 124 -0.74 -16.09 -19.60
N VAL A 125 -0.34 -16.92 -18.64
CA VAL A 125 0.76 -17.88 -18.79
C VAL A 125 0.22 -19.23 -19.21
N LYS A 126 0.32 -19.56 -20.49
CA LYS A 126 -0.24 -20.78 -21.08
C LYS A 126 0.80 -21.88 -21.34
N SER A 127 2.09 -21.63 -21.12
CA SER A 127 3.15 -22.59 -21.36
C SER A 127 4.24 -22.48 -20.31
N TYR A 128 4.76 -23.62 -19.88
CA TYR A 128 5.94 -23.69 -19.01
C TYR A 128 7.19 -23.06 -19.62
N LYS A 129 7.23 -22.90 -20.95
CA LYS A 129 8.33 -22.24 -21.66
C LYS A 129 8.44 -20.75 -21.35
N SER A 130 7.38 -20.14 -20.78
CA SER A 130 7.39 -18.76 -20.33
C SER A 130 8.01 -18.59 -18.93
N LEU A 131 8.41 -19.68 -18.29
CA LEU A 131 9.01 -19.68 -16.96
C LEU A 131 10.54 -19.73 -17.03
N PRO A 132 11.25 -19.16 -16.06
CA PRO A 132 10.74 -18.50 -14.85
C PRO A 132 10.16 -17.10 -15.13
N LEU A 133 9.13 -16.71 -14.41
CA LEU A 133 8.53 -15.39 -14.45
C LEU A 133 8.33 -14.88 -13.01
N THR A 134 8.90 -13.73 -12.70
CA THR A 134 8.73 -13.08 -11.41
C THR A 134 8.01 -11.75 -11.61
N LEU A 135 6.85 -11.63 -10.99
CA LEU A 135 6.04 -10.41 -11.01
C LEU A 135 5.97 -9.84 -9.59
N TYR A 136 6.00 -8.54 -9.46
CA TYR A 136 5.74 -7.90 -8.19
C TYR A 136 4.77 -6.73 -8.34
N HIS A 137 4.02 -6.50 -7.29
CA HIS A 137 3.11 -5.37 -7.17
C HIS A 137 3.53 -4.52 -5.99
N LYS A 138 3.43 -3.22 -6.18
CA LYS A 138 3.61 -2.27 -5.11
C LYS A 138 2.27 -1.59 -4.86
N PRO A 139 1.68 -1.76 -3.70
CA PRO A 139 0.43 -1.09 -3.38
C PRO A 139 0.63 0.44 -3.37
N LEU A 140 -0.32 1.16 -3.93
CA LEU A 140 -0.33 2.63 -3.95
C LEU A 140 -0.60 3.25 -2.58
N MET A 141 -1.12 2.44 -1.65
CA MET A 141 -1.37 2.86 -0.27
C MET A 141 -0.72 1.88 0.71
N PRO A 142 -0.16 2.37 1.82
CA PRO A 142 0.24 1.50 2.91
C PRO A 142 -0.98 0.73 3.40
N ASN A 143 -0.80 -0.57 3.62
CA ASN A 143 -1.81 -1.39 4.26
C ASN A 143 -2.20 -0.76 5.60
N PHE A 144 -3.47 -0.78 5.91
CA PHE A 144 -3.95 -0.49 7.26
C PHE A 144 -3.56 -1.69 8.11
N GLU A 145 -2.41 -1.63 8.78
CA GLU A 145 -2.12 -2.55 9.87
C GLU A 145 -2.90 -2.04 11.08
N THR A 146 -3.96 -2.75 11.39
CA THR A 146 -4.63 -2.64 12.69
C THR A 146 -3.78 -3.42 13.68
N GLU A 147 -3.11 -2.73 14.61
CA GLU A 147 -2.66 -3.33 15.87
C GLU A 147 -3.85 -3.64 16.76
#